data_cd04738075917deb9f44233919245876
#
_entry.id   cd04738075917deb9f44233919245876
#
_cell.length_a   1.000
_cell.length_b   1.000
_cell.length_c   1.000
_cell.angle_alpha   90.00
_cell.angle_beta   90.00
_cell.angle_gamma   90.00
#
_symmetry.space_group_name_H-M   'P 1'
#
loop_
_entity.id
_entity.type
_entity.pdbx_description
1 polymer ?
#
loop_
_entity_poly.entity_id
_entity_poly.type
_entity_poly.pdbx_seq_one_letter_code
_entity_poly.pdbx_strand_id
1 'polypeptide(L)'
;TTIEIMKRSNLLILLSVLLITVACQQKVGRFTINGEILEANEKTLYLDKIGVNKVETVDSVKLGEDGKFSLSYSETTDCFELYRLRIGKQFINLVVDSTETISVYSALPSMAVSYKVEGSEECNRLKDLVMEQIGITQEINKMLQGFNGVEVGTMNSKLQETIDVFKTKIKNEYILSNPASPSAYYALFMTVRGASLFNAQADRQDAKCFASVATQMDLL
;
A
#
# COMPACT_ATOMS: atom_id res chain seq x y z
N THR A 1 66.99 9.87 -6.63
CA THR A 1 65.86 10.61 -7.27
C THR A 1 64.83 9.68 -7.88
N THR A 2 65.26 8.57 -8.54
CA THR A 2 64.32 7.64 -9.22
C THR A 2 63.51 6.77 -8.28
N ILE A 3 64.10 6.40 -7.15
CA ILE A 3 63.42 5.56 -6.11
C ILE A 3 62.36 6.37 -5.33
N GLU A 4 62.55 7.66 -5.13
CA GLU A 4 61.51 8.52 -4.50
C GLU A 4 60.31 8.76 -5.40
N ILE A 5 60.51 8.87 -6.72
CA ILE A 5 59.43 9.03 -7.68
C ILE A 5 58.58 7.73 -7.76
N MET A 6 59.20 6.57 -7.75
CA MET A 6 58.52 5.29 -7.72
C MET A 6 57.72 5.07 -6.42
N LYS A 7 58.23 5.47 -5.26
CA LYS A 7 57.49 5.41 -3.99
C LYS A 7 56.27 6.34 -3.95
N ARG A 8 56.40 7.55 -4.50
CA ARG A 8 55.26 8.50 -4.59
C ARG A 8 54.21 8.04 -5.61
N SER A 9 54.61 7.44 -6.73
CA SER A 9 53.69 6.86 -7.71
C SER A 9 52.93 5.67 -7.15
N ASN A 10 53.56 4.77 -6.43
CA ASN A 10 52.90 3.63 -5.78
C ASN A 10 51.96 4.08 -4.64
N LEU A 11 52.29 5.15 -3.90
CA LEU A 11 51.43 5.70 -2.86
C LEU A 11 50.18 6.36 -3.48
N LEU A 12 50.29 7.03 -4.61
CA LEU A 12 49.15 7.62 -5.34
C LEU A 12 48.22 6.56 -5.95
N ILE A 13 48.78 5.45 -6.44
CA ILE A 13 48.00 4.31 -6.94
C ILE A 13 47.26 3.62 -5.79
N LEU A 14 47.91 3.45 -4.63
CA LEU A 14 47.28 2.88 -3.44
C LEU A 14 46.17 3.76 -2.90
N LEU A 15 46.34 5.09 -2.93
CA LEU A 15 45.31 6.04 -2.49
C LEU A 15 44.13 6.13 -3.46
N SER A 16 44.37 5.94 -4.78
CA SER A 16 43.29 5.90 -5.80
C SER A 16 42.46 4.60 -5.71
N VAL A 17 43.06 3.47 -5.34
CA VAL A 17 42.35 2.22 -5.14
C VAL A 17 41.48 2.27 -3.87
N LEU A 18 41.89 3.01 -2.85
CA LEU A 18 41.13 3.18 -1.60
C LEU A 18 39.87 4.06 -1.78
N LEU A 19 39.86 4.93 -2.80
CA LEU A 19 38.72 5.82 -3.10
C LEU A 19 37.60 5.16 -3.93
N ILE A 20 37.83 3.98 -4.49
CA ILE A 20 36.86 3.28 -5.34
C ILE A 20 35.93 2.36 -4.51
N THR A 21 36.17 2.17 -3.22
CA THR A 21 35.34 1.36 -2.34
C THR A 21 34.19 2.11 -1.67
N VAL A 22 33.88 3.34 -2.08
CA VAL A 22 32.56 3.93 -1.79
C VAL A 22 31.56 3.37 -2.83
N ALA A 23 31.46 2.05 -2.89
CA ALA A 23 30.34 1.40 -3.54
C ALA A 23 29.07 1.88 -2.85
N CYS A 24 28.07 2.27 -3.61
CA CYS A 24 26.71 2.47 -3.16
C CYS A 24 26.34 1.36 -2.17
N GLN A 25 26.39 1.64 -0.88
CA GLN A 25 25.69 0.85 0.10
C GLN A 25 24.22 1.15 -0.15
N GLN A 26 23.53 0.27 -0.86
CA GLN A 26 22.09 0.24 -0.84
C GLN A 26 21.68 0.28 0.63
N LYS A 27 20.98 1.34 1.03
CA LYS A 27 20.46 1.45 2.39
C LYS A 27 19.42 0.34 2.54
N VAL A 28 19.78 -0.71 3.27
CA VAL A 28 18.79 -1.68 3.71
C VAL A 28 17.94 -0.97 4.76
N GLY A 29 16.75 -0.56 4.37
CA GLY A 29 15.76 -0.03 5.29
C GLY A 29 15.20 -1.17 6.16
N ARG A 30 14.86 -0.85 7.41
CA ARG A 30 14.14 -1.76 8.30
C ARG A 30 12.95 -1.02 8.88
N PHE A 31 11.78 -1.54 8.62
CA PHE A 31 10.54 -1.03 9.22
C PHE A 31 10.05 -1.97 10.32
N THR A 32 9.19 -1.44 11.17
CA THR A 32 8.54 -2.20 12.25
C THR A 32 7.05 -1.91 12.23
N ILE A 33 6.25 -2.97 12.28
CA ILE A 33 4.81 -2.89 12.48
C ILE A 33 4.51 -3.54 13.83
N ASN A 34 3.97 -2.78 14.76
CA ASN A 34 3.59 -3.26 16.08
C ASN A 34 2.13 -2.92 16.39
N GLY A 35 1.62 -3.39 17.50
CA GLY A 35 0.28 -3.05 17.93
C GLY A 35 -0.43 -4.16 18.68
N GLU A 36 -1.75 -4.18 18.56
CA GLU A 36 -2.61 -5.08 19.30
C GLU A 36 -3.83 -5.48 18.46
N ILE A 37 -4.08 -6.77 18.34
CA ILE A 37 -5.30 -7.33 17.73
C ILE A 37 -6.05 -8.12 18.82
N LEU A 38 -7.06 -7.50 19.39
CA LEU A 38 -7.90 -8.12 20.42
C LEU A 38 -8.70 -9.31 19.85
N GLU A 39 -9.14 -10.21 20.71
CA GLU A 39 -9.95 -11.39 20.37
C GLU A 39 -9.26 -12.32 19.33
N ALA A 40 -7.94 -12.30 19.27
CA ALA A 40 -7.13 -13.07 18.33
C ALA A 40 -6.18 -14.07 19.00
N ASN A 41 -6.45 -14.46 20.26
CA ASN A 41 -5.64 -15.43 21.01
C ASN A 41 -5.44 -16.73 20.20
N GLU A 42 -4.21 -17.28 20.21
CA GLU A 42 -3.78 -18.47 19.46
C GLU A 42 -3.85 -18.33 17.93
N LYS A 43 -4.25 -17.18 17.37
CA LYS A 43 -4.23 -16.95 15.93
C LYS A 43 -2.83 -16.55 15.47
N THR A 44 -2.50 -16.86 14.22
CA THR A 44 -1.28 -16.37 13.57
C THR A 44 -1.60 -15.13 12.77
N LEU A 45 -0.90 -14.05 13.09
CA LEU A 45 -0.89 -12.82 12.30
C LEU A 45 0.26 -12.92 11.29
N TYR A 46 -0.06 -12.79 10.02
CA TYR A 46 0.89 -12.81 8.92
C TYR A 46 1.15 -11.40 8.42
N LEU A 47 2.40 -11.12 8.06
CA LEU A 47 2.78 -9.96 7.26
C LEU A 47 3.02 -10.44 5.84
N ASP A 48 2.16 -10.04 4.93
CA ASP A 48 2.27 -10.35 3.51
C ASP A 48 2.76 -9.11 2.75
N LYS A 49 3.75 -9.26 1.86
CA LYS A 49 4.14 -8.27 0.87
C LYS A 49 3.26 -8.45 -0.38
N ILE A 50 2.70 -7.36 -0.88
CA ILE A 50 1.80 -7.35 -2.05
C ILE A 50 2.63 -6.87 -3.26
N GLY A 51 3.11 -7.81 -4.05
CA GLY A 51 3.80 -7.51 -5.31
C GLY A 51 2.85 -7.51 -6.51
N VAL A 52 3.35 -7.11 -7.66
CA VAL A 52 2.57 -7.01 -8.91
C VAL A 52 1.97 -8.35 -9.34
N ASN A 53 2.70 -9.45 -9.19
CA ASN A 53 2.30 -10.76 -9.69
C ASN A 53 2.07 -11.80 -8.58
N LYS A 54 2.41 -11.49 -7.34
CA LYS A 54 2.28 -12.43 -6.22
C LYS A 54 2.09 -11.69 -4.91
N VAL A 55 1.48 -12.39 -3.98
CA VAL A 55 1.48 -12.03 -2.55
C VAL A 55 2.38 -13.02 -1.84
N GLU A 56 3.30 -12.54 -1.02
CA GLU A 56 4.30 -13.34 -0.33
C GLU A 56 4.27 -13.04 1.16
N THR A 57 4.14 -14.07 1.99
CA THR A 57 4.28 -13.92 3.44
C THR A 57 5.77 -13.74 3.77
N VAL A 58 6.10 -12.60 4.35
CA VAL A 58 7.48 -12.22 4.70
C VAL A 58 7.80 -12.38 6.18
N ASP A 59 6.78 -12.35 7.03
CA ASP A 59 6.92 -12.59 8.47
C ASP A 59 5.60 -13.04 9.09
N SER A 60 5.63 -13.57 10.31
CA SER A 60 4.43 -13.95 11.06
C SER A 60 4.70 -14.07 12.54
N VAL A 61 3.64 -13.89 13.35
CA VAL A 61 3.68 -14.05 14.79
C VAL A 61 2.41 -14.72 15.30
N LYS A 62 2.55 -15.63 16.25
CA LYS A 62 1.42 -16.19 16.99
C LYS A 62 1.02 -15.24 18.11
N LEU A 63 -0.24 -14.82 18.11
CA LEU A 63 -0.76 -13.89 19.11
C LEU A 63 -1.08 -14.59 20.43
N GLY A 64 -0.74 -13.92 21.53
CA GLY A 64 -1.12 -14.31 22.89
C GLY A 64 -2.46 -13.72 23.31
N GLU A 65 -2.79 -13.90 24.59
CA GLU A 65 -4.05 -13.42 25.18
C GLU A 65 -4.19 -11.88 25.10
N ASP A 66 -3.06 -11.16 25.20
CA ASP A 66 -3.05 -9.69 25.12
C ASP A 66 -3.13 -9.16 23.67
N GLY A 67 -3.07 -10.03 22.67
CA GLY A 67 -3.15 -9.67 21.26
C GLY A 67 -1.99 -8.83 20.74
N LYS A 68 -0.95 -8.57 21.54
CA LYS A 68 0.19 -7.71 21.15
C LYS A 68 1.10 -8.41 20.17
N PHE A 69 1.66 -7.61 19.26
CA PHE A 69 2.62 -8.10 18.27
C PHE A 69 3.67 -7.05 17.93
N SER A 70 4.79 -7.54 17.40
CA SER A 70 5.81 -6.72 16.74
C SER A 70 6.43 -7.56 15.63
N LEU A 71 6.33 -7.06 14.41
CA LEU A 71 6.90 -7.64 13.20
C LEU A 71 7.89 -6.63 12.62
N SER A 72 9.05 -7.10 12.18
CA SER A 72 10.07 -6.25 11.57
C SER A 72 10.59 -6.91 10.32
N TYR A 73 10.66 -6.17 9.24
CA TYR A 73 11.18 -6.67 7.97
C TYR A 73 12.19 -5.69 7.39
N SER A 74 13.20 -6.22 6.70
CA SER A 74 14.22 -5.41 6.05
C SER A 74 14.04 -5.51 4.53
N GLU A 75 13.92 -4.36 3.88
CA GLU A 75 13.74 -4.25 2.44
C GLU A 75 14.81 -3.33 1.85
N THR A 76 15.32 -3.70 0.68
CA THR A 76 16.19 -2.86 -0.13
C THR A 76 15.35 -2.19 -1.22
N THR A 77 14.62 -1.16 -0.86
CA THR A 77 13.85 -0.38 -1.83
C THR A 77 14.02 1.10 -1.54
N ASP A 78 14.06 1.89 -2.60
CA ASP A 78 14.05 3.36 -2.51
C ASP A 78 12.61 3.91 -2.63
N CYS A 79 11.61 3.02 -2.79
CA CYS A 79 10.20 3.35 -2.94
C CYS A 79 9.36 2.71 -1.84
N PHE A 80 8.14 3.21 -1.66
CA PHE A 80 7.14 2.55 -0.82
C PHE A 80 6.78 1.17 -1.38
N GLU A 81 6.37 0.29 -0.47
CA GLU A 81 5.85 -1.03 -0.79
C GLU A 81 4.50 -1.26 -0.11
N LEU A 82 3.67 -2.08 -0.73
CA LEU A 82 2.38 -2.46 -0.18
C LEU A 82 2.49 -3.75 0.62
N TYR A 83 2.02 -3.69 1.85
CA TYR A 83 1.94 -4.83 2.75
C TYR A 83 0.51 -5.03 3.25
N ARG A 84 0.25 -6.15 3.87
CA ARG A 84 -0.96 -6.37 4.65
C ARG A 84 -0.69 -7.21 5.88
N LEU A 85 -1.38 -6.87 6.96
CA LEU A 85 -1.54 -7.72 8.13
C LEU A 85 -2.75 -8.62 7.91
N ARG A 86 -2.62 -9.93 8.06
CA ARG A 86 -3.67 -10.90 7.75
C ARG A 86 -3.86 -11.93 8.84
N ILE A 87 -5.12 -12.17 9.23
CA ILE A 87 -5.56 -13.32 10.04
C ILE A 87 -6.71 -14.01 9.29
N GLY A 88 -6.47 -15.22 8.79
CA GLY A 88 -7.45 -15.95 8.00
C GLY A 88 -7.86 -15.17 6.74
N LYS A 89 -9.13 -14.77 6.65
CA LYS A 89 -9.68 -13.99 5.53
C LYS A 89 -9.71 -12.48 5.79
N GLN A 90 -9.44 -12.04 7.01
CA GLN A 90 -9.42 -10.63 7.38
C GLN A 90 -8.02 -10.05 7.18
N PHE A 91 -7.94 -8.84 6.67
CA PHE A 91 -6.66 -8.16 6.47
C PHE A 91 -6.78 -6.64 6.52
N ILE A 92 -5.67 -6.00 6.86
CA ILE A 92 -5.45 -4.55 6.86
C ILE A 92 -4.33 -4.27 5.88
N ASN A 93 -4.60 -3.45 4.86
CA ASN A 93 -3.57 -3.00 3.93
C ASN A 93 -2.76 -1.85 4.53
N LEU A 94 -1.46 -1.88 4.30
CA LEU A 94 -0.50 -0.87 4.75
C LEU A 94 0.38 -0.46 3.59
N VAL A 95 0.80 0.78 3.62
CA VAL A 95 1.88 1.31 2.79
C VAL A 95 3.07 1.52 3.69
N VAL A 96 4.21 1.00 3.31
CA VAL A 96 5.42 1.09 4.15
C VAL A 96 6.55 1.67 3.34
N ASP A 97 7.14 2.71 3.86
CA ASP A 97 8.46 3.17 3.52
C ASP A 97 9.52 2.28 4.21
N SER A 98 10.75 2.34 3.79
CA SER A 98 11.82 1.44 4.23
C SER A 98 12.24 1.61 5.70
N THR A 99 11.78 2.63 6.43
CA THR A 99 12.28 2.99 7.77
C THR A 99 11.21 3.33 8.81
N GLU A 100 9.94 3.17 8.48
CA GLU A 100 8.81 3.57 9.33
C GLU A 100 8.61 2.64 10.53
N THR A 101 8.02 3.19 11.59
CA THR A 101 7.41 2.43 12.67
C THR A 101 5.91 2.72 12.68
N ILE A 102 5.12 1.70 12.39
CA ILE A 102 3.66 1.79 12.25
C ILE A 102 3.02 1.02 13.38
N SER A 103 2.05 1.62 14.07
CA SER A 103 1.28 0.95 15.11
C SER A 103 -0.15 0.70 14.63
N VAL A 104 -0.64 -0.54 14.79
CA VAL A 104 -1.96 -0.98 14.34
C VAL A 104 -2.75 -1.57 15.50
N TYR A 105 -3.98 -1.10 15.68
CA TYR A 105 -4.88 -1.53 16.75
C TYR A 105 -6.22 -1.95 16.16
N SER A 106 -6.70 -3.15 16.48
CA SER A 106 -7.97 -3.68 15.98
C SER A 106 -8.51 -4.81 16.89
N ALA A 107 -9.66 -5.37 16.51
CA ALA A 107 -10.18 -6.61 17.07
C ALA A 107 -10.53 -7.57 15.93
N LEU A 108 -10.27 -8.87 16.11
CA LEU A 108 -10.38 -9.86 15.03
C LEU A 108 -11.74 -9.89 14.33
N PRO A 109 -12.90 -9.86 14.99
CA PRO A 109 -14.18 -9.96 14.29
C PRO A 109 -14.43 -8.85 13.27
N SER A 110 -13.81 -7.69 13.47
CA SER A 110 -13.98 -6.50 12.61
C SER A 110 -12.66 -5.95 12.07
N MET A 111 -11.60 -6.74 12.09
CA MET A 111 -10.24 -6.29 11.77
C MET A 111 -10.13 -5.53 10.45
N ALA A 112 -10.82 -5.99 9.41
CA ALA A 112 -10.74 -5.38 8.08
C ALA A 112 -11.50 -4.04 7.96
N VAL A 113 -12.43 -3.75 8.87
CA VAL A 113 -13.36 -2.60 8.75
C VAL A 113 -13.29 -1.65 9.95
N SER A 114 -12.62 -2.05 11.02
CA SER A 114 -12.50 -1.25 12.24
C SER A 114 -11.10 -1.39 12.82
N TYR A 115 -10.22 -0.48 12.46
CA TYR A 115 -8.84 -0.44 12.94
C TYR A 115 -8.31 0.99 13.03
N LYS A 116 -7.29 1.19 13.86
CA LYS A 116 -6.56 2.44 14.00
C LYS A 116 -5.14 2.21 13.52
N VAL A 117 -4.58 3.19 12.82
CA VAL A 117 -3.17 3.23 12.41
C VAL A 117 -2.53 4.50 12.96
N GLU A 118 -1.34 4.37 13.50
CA GLU A 118 -0.50 5.48 13.98
C GLU A 118 0.89 5.37 13.39
N GLY A 119 1.58 6.50 13.24
CA GLY A 119 2.97 6.56 12.78
C GLY A 119 3.17 6.69 11.27
N SER A 120 2.09 6.63 10.46
CA SER A 120 2.16 6.82 9.01
C SER A 120 0.93 7.56 8.48
N GLU A 121 1.14 8.70 7.83
CA GLU A 121 0.06 9.47 7.16
C GLU A 121 -0.47 8.72 5.94
N GLU A 122 0.41 8.09 5.17
CA GLU A 122 0.00 7.32 3.99
C GLU A 122 -0.81 6.08 4.34
N CYS A 123 -0.49 5.39 5.44
CA CYS A 123 -1.35 4.31 5.95
C CYS A 123 -2.73 4.81 6.36
N ASN A 124 -2.84 5.99 6.96
CA ASN A 124 -4.15 6.58 7.29
C ASN A 124 -4.91 6.97 6.02
N ARG A 125 -4.23 7.57 5.03
CA ARG A 125 -4.83 7.89 3.73
C ARG A 125 -5.31 6.63 2.99
N LEU A 126 -4.53 5.56 3.00
CA LEU A 126 -4.92 4.27 2.43
C LEU A 126 -6.11 3.66 3.18
N LYS A 127 -6.12 3.74 4.51
CA LYS A 127 -7.27 3.32 5.32
C LYS A 127 -8.55 4.05 4.91
N ASP A 128 -8.50 5.38 4.80
CA ASP A 128 -9.67 6.18 4.42
C ASP A 128 -10.17 5.75 3.04
N LEU A 129 -9.28 5.54 2.07
CA LEU A 129 -9.62 5.04 0.74
C LEU A 129 -10.27 3.65 0.77
N VAL A 130 -9.77 2.73 1.60
CA VAL A 130 -10.36 1.40 1.79
C VAL A 130 -11.75 1.50 2.44
N MET A 131 -11.94 2.39 3.41
CA MET A 131 -13.25 2.62 4.02
C MET A 131 -14.27 3.20 3.02
N GLU A 132 -13.84 4.09 2.12
CA GLU A 132 -14.67 4.56 1.01
C GLU A 132 -15.10 3.41 0.10
N GLN A 133 -14.18 2.49 -0.25
CA GLN A 133 -14.49 1.31 -1.06
C GLN A 133 -15.50 0.37 -0.39
N ILE A 134 -15.36 0.17 0.91
CA ILE A 134 -16.31 -0.62 1.70
C ILE A 134 -17.67 0.07 1.73
N GLY A 135 -17.69 1.38 1.97
CA GLY A 135 -18.91 2.18 2.02
C GLY A 135 -19.72 2.09 0.74
N ILE A 136 -19.12 2.35 -0.41
CA ILE A 136 -19.82 2.25 -1.71
C ILE A 136 -20.31 0.83 -1.99
N THR A 137 -19.54 -0.19 -1.61
CA THR A 137 -19.95 -1.58 -1.79
C THR A 137 -21.19 -1.90 -0.95
N GLN A 138 -21.26 -1.42 0.28
CA GLN A 138 -22.41 -1.58 1.17
C GLN A 138 -23.63 -0.83 0.64
N GLU A 139 -23.45 0.39 0.16
CA GLU A 139 -24.52 1.20 -0.45
C GLU A 139 -25.14 0.50 -1.65
N ILE A 140 -24.32 0.04 -2.59
CA ILE A 140 -24.79 -0.71 -3.76
C ILE A 140 -25.50 -2.00 -3.34
N ASN A 141 -24.97 -2.74 -2.37
CA ASN A 141 -25.62 -3.97 -1.88
C ASN A 141 -27.00 -3.67 -1.28
N LYS A 142 -27.13 -2.58 -0.52
CA LYS A 142 -28.40 -2.13 0.05
C LYS A 142 -29.42 -1.75 -1.04
N MET A 143 -28.98 -1.04 -2.08
CA MET A 143 -29.83 -0.70 -3.22
C MET A 143 -30.36 -1.96 -3.92
N LEU A 144 -29.48 -2.95 -4.13
CA LEU A 144 -29.85 -4.22 -4.79
C LEU A 144 -30.76 -5.11 -3.92
N GLN A 145 -30.57 -5.11 -2.61
CA GLN A 145 -31.46 -5.84 -1.69
C GLN A 145 -32.87 -5.28 -1.67
N GLY A 146 -33.03 -3.96 -1.83
CA GLY A 146 -34.35 -3.31 -1.92
C GLY A 146 -35.03 -3.43 -3.29
N PHE A 147 -34.36 -4.02 -4.29
CA PHE A 147 -34.87 -4.10 -5.65
C PHE A 147 -35.83 -5.30 -5.84
N ASN A 148 -37.06 -5.01 -6.24
CA ASN A 148 -38.12 -6.01 -6.46
C ASN A 148 -38.28 -6.47 -7.92
N GLY A 149 -37.39 -6.05 -8.82
CA GLY A 149 -37.39 -6.45 -10.24
C GLY A 149 -38.30 -5.63 -11.16
N VAL A 150 -39.07 -4.66 -10.66
CA VAL A 150 -40.09 -3.89 -11.42
C VAL A 150 -39.39 -2.71 -12.04
N GLU A 151 -38.54 -2.28 -12.34
CA GLU A 151 -37.91 -1.08 -12.97
C GLU A 151 -36.41 -1.24 -13.17
N VAL A 152 -36.02 -2.28 -13.91
CA VAL A 152 -34.61 -2.59 -14.17
C VAL A 152 -33.83 -1.40 -14.74
N GLY A 153 -34.43 -0.63 -15.66
CA GLY A 153 -33.82 0.55 -16.28
C GLY A 153 -33.50 1.65 -15.26
N THR A 154 -34.46 1.97 -14.41
CA THR A 154 -34.28 2.98 -13.34
C THR A 154 -33.22 2.53 -12.34
N MET A 155 -33.21 1.26 -11.95
CA MET A 155 -32.19 0.73 -11.05
C MET A 155 -30.79 0.81 -11.66
N ASN A 156 -30.63 0.40 -12.91
CA ASN A 156 -29.34 0.47 -13.60
C ASN A 156 -28.82 1.90 -13.71
N SER A 157 -29.70 2.86 -14.07
CA SER A 157 -29.33 4.28 -14.13
C SER A 157 -28.86 4.80 -12.78
N LYS A 158 -29.55 4.45 -11.70
CA LYS A 158 -29.20 4.86 -10.33
C LYS A 158 -27.88 4.24 -9.86
N LEU A 159 -27.64 2.97 -10.17
CA LEU A 159 -26.37 2.30 -9.87
C LEU A 159 -25.22 2.97 -10.60
N GLN A 160 -25.40 3.27 -11.90
CA GLN A 160 -24.37 3.94 -12.70
C GLN A 160 -24.07 5.33 -12.14
N GLU A 161 -25.09 6.15 -11.84
CA GLU A 161 -24.93 7.46 -11.24
C GLU A 161 -24.14 7.39 -9.91
N THR A 162 -24.50 6.43 -9.04
CA THR A 162 -23.82 6.22 -7.76
C THR A 162 -22.33 5.87 -7.97
N ILE A 163 -22.02 5.01 -8.92
CA ILE A 163 -20.65 4.63 -9.27
C ILE A 163 -19.89 5.81 -9.88
N ASP A 164 -20.51 6.61 -10.74
CA ASP A 164 -19.86 7.76 -11.40
C ASP A 164 -19.54 8.88 -10.41
N VAL A 165 -20.42 9.14 -9.45
CA VAL A 165 -20.18 10.08 -8.35
C VAL A 165 -19.00 9.60 -7.51
N PHE A 166 -19.01 8.33 -7.10
CA PHE A 166 -17.92 7.73 -6.34
C PHE A 166 -16.60 7.77 -7.11
N LYS A 167 -16.59 7.35 -8.38
CA LYS A 167 -15.41 7.41 -9.26
C LYS A 167 -14.84 8.82 -9.35
N THR A 168 -15.72 9.82 -9.48
CA THR A 168 -15.29 11.23 -9.54
C THR A 168 -14.65 11.67 -8.23
N LYS A 169 -15.20 11.28 -7.09
CA LYS A 169 -14.63 11.53 -5.76
C LYS A 169 -13.22 10.92 -5.65
N ILE A 170 -13.08 9.63 -5.92
CA ILE A 170 -11.80 8.93 -5.83
C ILE A 170 -10.75 9.54 -6.76
N LYS A 171 -11.15 9.87 -7.99
CA LYS A 171 -10.27 10.55 -8.95
C LYS A 171 -9.72 11.86 -8.40
N ASN A 172 -10.58 12.71 -7.85
CA ASN A 172 -10.19 14.07 -7.44
C ASN A 172 -9.45 14.07 -6.10
N GLU A 173 -9.94 13.31 -5.11
CA GLU A 173 -9.42 13.35 -3.74
C GLU A 173 -8.20 12.48 -3.52
N TYR A 174 -8.05 11.38 -4.27
CA TYR A 174 -6.95 10.43 -4.07
C TYR A 174 -5.95 10.39 -5.22
N ILE A 175 -6.39 10.44 -6.48
CA ILE A 175 -5.49 10.29 -7.62
C ILE A 175 -4.88 11.63 -8.03
N LEU A 176 -5.71 12.63 -8.35
CA LEU A 176 -5.24 13.90 -8.91
C LEU A 176 -4.73 14.87 -7.85
N SER A 177 -5.17 14.76 -6.61
CA SER A 177 -4.71 15.62 -5.50
C SER A 177 -3.24 15.38 -5.14
N ASN A 178 -2.77 14.14 -5.24
CA ASN A 178 -1.38 13.75 -5.00
C ASN A 178 -1.04 12.49 -5.81
N PRO A 179 -0.71 12.61 -7.12
CA PRO A 179 -0.44 11.46 -7.97
C PRO A 179 0.82 10.65 -7.60
N ALA A 180 1.73 11.23 -6.81
CA ALA A 180 2.91 10.55 -6.29
C ALA A 180 2.60 9.67 -5.06
N SER A 181 1.40 9.81 -4.46
CA SER A 181 1.02 9.05 -3.28
C SER A 181 0.81 7.56 -3.60
N PRO A 182 1.28 6.66 -2.75
CA PRO A 182 0.93 5.23 -2.80
C PRO A 182 -0.57 4.97 -2.82
N SER A 183 -1.36 5.78 -2.13
CA SER A 183 -2.82 5.69 -2.14
C SER A 183 -3.41 6.02 -3.50
N ALA A 184 -2.77 6.92 -4.29
CA ALA A 184 -3.17 7.18 -5.68
C ALA A 184 -2.94 5.95 -6.56
N TYR A 185 -1.79 5.29 -6.40
CA TYR A 185 -1.50 4.03 -7.08
C TYR A 185 -2.54 2.95 -6.72
N TYR A 186 -2.83 2.76 -5.43
CA TYR A 186 -3.85 1.81 -4.98
C TYR A 186 -5.23 2.13 -5.58
N ALA A 187 -5.63 3.39 -5.63
CA ALA A 187 -6.91 3.85 -6.15
C ALA A 187 -7.12 3.48 -7.63
N LEU A 188 -6.07 3.51 -8.46
CA LEU A 188 -6.15 3.13 -9.89
C LEU A 188 -6.61 1.69 -10.10
N PHE A 189 -6.26 0.78 -9.18
CA PHE A 189 -6.60 -0.64 -9.26
C PHE A 189 -7.78 -1.03 -8.38
N MET A 190 -8.48 -0.03 -7.82
CA MET A 190 -9.65 -0.27 -6.99
C MET A 190 -10.77 -0.96 -7.78
N THR A 191 -11.44 -1.87 -7.12
CA THR A 191 -12.63 -2.54 -7.66
C THR A 191 -13.86 -2.25 -6.80
N VAL A 192 -15.00 -2.17 -7.44
CA VAL A 192 -16.31 -2.12 -6.77
C VAL A 192 -17.09 -3.35 -7.20
N ARG A 193 -17.40 -4.23 -6.25
CA ARG A 193 -18.06 -5.53 -6.52
C ARG A 193 -17.35 -6.39 -7.57
N GLY A 194 -16.02 -6.32 -7.61
CA GLY A 194 -15.19 -7.09 -8.55
C GLY A 194 -15.01 -6.47 -9.94
N ALA A 195 -15.68 -5.35 -10.22
CA ALA A 195 -15.46 -4.58 -11.46
C ALA A 195 -14.44 -3.45 -11.18
N SER A 196 -13.47 -3.26 -12.09
CA SER A 196 -12.50 -2.17 -12.01
C SER A 196 -13.19 -0.81 -12.06
N LEU A 197 -12.89 0.07 -11.10
CA LEU A 197 -13.43 1.42 -11.06
C LEU A 197 -12.83 2.30 -12.16
N PHE A 198 -11.56 2.11 -12.49
CA PHE A 198 -10.83 2.80 -13.54
C PHE A 198 -10.38 1.80 -14.62
N ASN A 199 -10.52 2.18 -15.89
CA ASN A 199 -10.12 1.36 -17.02
C ASN A 199 -9.48 2.22 -18.12
N ALA A 200 -8.15 2.25 -18.15
CA ALA A 200 -7.37 3.03 -19.11
C ALA A 200 -7.59 2.66 -20.59
N GLN A 201 -8.06 1.44 -20.85
CA GLN A 201 -8.34 0.99 -22.23
C GLN A 201 -9.72 1.41 -22.73
N ALA A 202 -10.68 1.56 -21.82
CA ALA A 202 -12.06 1.87 -22.15
C ALA A 202 -12.39 3.37 -22.04
N ASP A 203 -11.67 4.10 -21.19
CA ASP A 203 -11.95 5.51 -20.90
C ASP A 203 -10.67 6.36 -20.97
N ARG A 204 -10.71 7.39 -21.85
CA ARG A 204 -9.60 8.32 -22.04
C ARG A 204 -9.29 9.15 -20.78
N GLN A 205 -10.27 9.44 -19.94
CA GLN A 205 -10.03 10.18 -18.70
C GLN A 205 -9.36 9.29 -17.67
N ASP A 206 -9.73 8.02 -17.63
CA ASP A 206 -9.04 7.03 -16.80
C ASP A 206 -7.59 6.87 -17.27
N ALA A 207 -7.34 6.78 -18.57
CA ALA A 207 -5.98 6.73 -19.12
C ALA A 207 -5.11 7.89 -18.66
N LYS A 208 -5.67 9.11 -18.52
CA LYS A 208 -4.95 10.27 -17.97
C LYS A 208 -4.60 10.11 -16.49
N CYS A 209 -5.47 9.49 -15.71
CA CYS A 209 -5.20 9.19 -14.29
C CYS A 209 -4.01 8.23 -14.18
N PHE A 210 -3.98 7.15 -14.97
CA PHE A 210 -2.84 6.22 -15.01
C PHE A 210 -1.55 6.92 -15.44
N ALA A 211 -1.59 7.74 -16.50
CA ALA A 211 -0.42 8.49 -16.97
C ALA A 211 0.09 9.48 -15.91
N SER A 212 -0.80 10.16 -15.20
CA SER A 212 -0.43 11.10 -14.15
C SER A 212 0.33 10.41 -13.01
N VAL A 213 -0.19 9.28 -12.52
CA VAL A 213 0.45 8.52 -11.44
C VAL A 213 1.78 7.93 -11.92
N ALA A 214 1.82 7.28 -13.09
CA ALA A 214 3.05 6.70 -13.64
C ALA A 214 4.15 7.75 -13.78
N THR A 215 3.84 8.93 -14.35
CA THR A 215 4.82 10.02 -14.52
C THR A 215 5.39 10.50 -13.18
N GLN A 216 4.56 10.59 -12.14
CA GLN A 216 5.03 11.04 -10.82
C GLN A 216 5.83 9.95 -10.10
N MET A 217 5.50 8.69 -10.30
CA MET A 217 6.25 7.56 -9.73
C MET A 217 7.62 7.36 -10.37
N ASP A 218 7.75 7.67 -11.69
CA ASP A 218 9.04 7.64 -12.39
C ASP A 218 10.01 8.77 -11.94
N LEU A 219 9.51 9.77 -11.21
CA LEU A 219 10.30 10.89 -10.70
C LEU A 219 10.77 10.68 -9.23
N LEU A 220 10.31 9.64 -8.54
CA LEU A 220 10.71 9.28 -7.18
C LEU A 220 11.94 8.39 -7.21
#